data_ccd6fd06e31c5f9afa8ab8b406fff2eb
#
_entry.id   ccd6fd06e31c5f9afa8ab8b406fff2eb
#
_cell.length_a   1.000
_cell.length_b   1.000
_cell.length_c   1.000
_cell.angle_alpha   90.00
_cell.angle_beta   90.00
_cell.angle_gamma   90.00
#
_symmetry.space_group_name_H-M   'P 1'
#
loop_
_entity.id
_entity.type
_entity.pdbx_description
1 polymer ?
#
loop_
_entity_poly.entity_id
_entity_poly.type
_entity_poly.pdbx_seq_one_letter_code
_entity_poly.pdbx_strand_id
1 'polypeptide(L)'
;MRRADDGSLILDKGLVPSKTRRIRVRVKMNDKVTGTSNPVKSASSDDESIEGRILQARDTLFEEELFYELVREARILGPYGVSTRQNLIRFPVSEEQEVMLDLADADQESDEATDESHEHDVLADSIGHSIRILLTFSHRQNLYRRTQPPPPLSQRRRHTPEYLLLRPVLVYLQHNSHVRWFESFLKDMYRLLKSAGVDCDYTATPFASVDLQHKTRFPKVETLIHAIFAPLESTFSGTLVTPKSSFKARIRTNVLGHPFGTNHEIFMNMPHHSDIQAPARMGLGHEAAAVLTHFIMLDVVSAISLHRPQGCLAWEAAYPHHGELLTTSPTTGGQKKKMKFTLARNEMTVQVSGIRGTGVDGSQTWKSDQTSQQPSLMEFVADVSKE
;
A
#
# COMPACT_ATOMS: atom_id res chain seq x y z
N MET A 1 -23.87 0.06 42.63
CA MET A 1 -24.67 0.93 43.53
C MET A 1 -24.69 0.30 44.90
N ARG A 2 -24.30 1.02 45.92
CA ARG A 2 -24.34 0.61 47.32
C ARG A 2 -25.37 1.47 48.07
N ARG A 3 -26.11 0.85 48.96
CA ARG A 3 -27.04 1.63 49.82
C ARG A 3 -26.26 2.18 51.00
N ALA A 4 -26.34 3.47 51.21
CA ALA A 4 -25.74 4.12 52.40
C ALA A 4 -26.55 3.78 53.64
N ASP A 5 -25.97 3.97 54.82
CA ASP A 5 -26.63 3.72 56.09
C ASP A 5 -27.83 4.62 56.36
N ASP A 6 -27.89 5.77 55.65
CA ASP A 6 -29.02 6.71 55.65
C ASP A 6 -30.13 6.35 54.66
N GLY A 7 -29.98 5.22 53.92
CA GLY A 7 -30.93 4.76 52.91
C GLY A 7 -30.74 5.37 51.52
N SER A 8 -29.86 6.33 51.35
CA SER A 8 -29.52 6.88 50.02
C SER A 8 -28.77 5.92 49.15
N LEU A 9 -28.85 6.06 47.84
CA LEU A 9 -28.11 5.28 46.88
C LEU A 9 -26.77 5.97 46.59
N ILE A 10 -25.68 5.34 47.02
CA ILE A 10 -24.34 5.81 46.69
C ILE A 10 -23.85 5.07 45.48
N LEU A 11 -23.36 5.82 44.48
CA LEU A 11 -22.60 5.23 43.38
C LEU A 11 -21.25 4.78 43.93
N ASP A 12 -20.99 3.48 43.88
CA ASP A 12 -19.70 2.94 44.31
C ASP A 12 -18.63 3.42 43.31
N LYS A 13 -17.87 4.44 43.74
CA LYS A 13 -16.80 5.05 42.92
C LYS A 13 -15.58 4.14 42.73
N GLY A 14 -15.54 2.97 43.40
CA GLY A 14 -14.43 2.03 43.31
C GLY A 14 -14.28 1.36 41.96
N LEU A 15 -15.32 1.40 41.10
CA LEU A 15 -15.33 0.82 39.75
C LEU A 15 -15.33 1.88 38.63
N VAL A 16 -15.52 3.15 38.96
CA VAL A 16 -15.46 4.23 37.98
C VAL A 16 -14.06 4.85 38.05
N PRO A 17 -13.28 4.80 36.98
CA PRO A 17 -11.99 5.48 36.95
C PRO A 17 -12.18 6.95 37.37
N SER A 18 -11.33 7.43 38.27
CA SER A 18 -11.41 8.80 38.79
C SER A 18 -11.12 9.86 37.72
N LYS A 19 -10.57 9.43 36.58
CA LYS A 19 -10.20 10.27 35.44
C LYS A 19 -10.88 9.76 34.19
N THR A 20 -11.32 10.71 33.36
CA THR A 20 -11.81 10.42 32.02
C THR A 20 -10.67 9.96 31.14
N ARG A 21 -10.80 8.83 30.50
CA ARG A 21 -9.81 8.28 29.57
C ARG A 21 -10.36 8.27 28.17
N ARG A 22 -9.49 8.54 27.21
CA ARG A 22 -9.84 8.53 25.78
C ARG A 22 -8.72 7.88 24.97
N ILE A 23 -9.10 7.28 23.84
CA ILE A 23 -8.13 6.75 22.89
C ILE A 23 -7.56 7.90 22.08
N ARG A 24 -6.23 8.02 22.16
CA ARG A 24 -5.41 8.92 21.36
C ARG A 24 -4.72 8.14 20.27
N VAL A 25 -4.77 8.65 19.05
CA VAL A 25 -4.07 8.12 17.89
C VAL A 25 -2.89 9.01 17.59
N ARG A 26 -1.71 8.41 17.42
CA ARG A 26 -0.49 9.14 17.03
C ARG A 26 0.11 8.48 15.80
N VAL A 27 0.50 9.30 14.83
CA VAL A 27 1.19 8.87 13.62
C VAL A 27 2.65 9.27 13.74
N LYS A 28 3.56 8.31 13.56
CA LYS A 28 5.00 8.53 13.52
C LYS A 28 5.53 8.35 12.12
N MET A 29 6.46 9.21 11.73
CA MET A 29 7.30 9.08 10.54
C MET A 29 8.76 9.18 10.97
N ASN A 30 9.59 8.19 10.61
CA ASN A 30 11.02 8.15 10.96
C ASN A 30 11.26 8.41 12.46
N ASP A 31 10.53 7.71 13.33
CA ASP A 31 10.55 7.85 14.80
C ASP A 31 10.08 9.19 15.38
N LYS A 32 9.69 10.16 14.54
CA LYS A 32 9.13 11.44 14.97
C LYS A 32 7.60 11.39 14.89
N VAL A 33 6.92 11.90 15.92
CA VAL A 33 5.46 12.08 15.89
C VAL A 33 5.14 13.22 14.93
N THR A 34 4.34 12.93 13.90
CA THR A 34 3.95 13.88 12.85
C THR A 34 2.45 14.12 12.79
N GLY A 35 1.68 13.45 13.64
CA GLY A 35 0.26 13.69 13.77
C GLY A 35 -0.29 13.08 15.04
N THR A 36 -1.26 13.76 15.63
CA THR A 36 -1.97 13.33 16.84
C THR A 36 -3.47 13.61 16.67
N SER A 37 -4.31 12.66 17.07
CA SER A 37 -5.76 12.87 17.00
C SER A 37 -6.19 13.89 18.06
N ASN A 38 -7.06 14.80 17.64
CA ASN A 38 -7.67 15.75 18.55
C ASN A 38 -8.67 15.03 19.46
N PRO A 39 -8.72 15.37 20.75
CA PRO A 39 -9.71 14.84 21.65
C PRO A 39 -11.11 15.27 21.18
N VAL A 40 -12.02 14.32 21.04
CA VAL A 40 -13.42 14.64 20.77
C VAL A 40 -13.95 15.38 21.99
N LYS A 41 -14.09 16.70 21.90
CA LYS A 41 -14.66 17.51 22.97
C LYS A 41 -16.08 17.02 23.23
N SER A 42 -16.35 16.61 24.46
CA SER A 42 -17.73 16.34 24.90
C SER A 42 -18.56 17.60 24.69
N ALA A 43 -19.72 17.49 24.06
CA ALA A 43 -20.54 18.63 23.66
C ALA A 43 -21.16 19.40 24.85
N SER A 44 -20.95 18.94 26.07
CA SER A 44 -21.52 19.56 27.28
C SER A 44 -20.53 20.49 27.94
N SER A 45 -20.72 21.79 27.72
CA SER A 45 -20.06 22.86 28.48
C SER A 45 -20.52 22.96 29.95
N ASP A 46 -21.49 22.14 30.38
CA ASP A 46 -22.00 22.06 31.76
C ASP A 46 -21.56 20.75 32.40
N ASP A 47 -20.26 20.66 32.73
CA ASP A 47 -19.69 19.47 33.43
C ASP A 47 -20.28 19.26 34.84
N GLU A 48 -20.98 20.25 35.40
CA GLU A 48 -21.64 20.14 36.69
C GLU A 48 -23.07 19.57 36.64
N SER A 49 -23.67 19.46 35.46
CA SER A 49 -25.00 18.90 35.33
C SER A 49 -24.99 17.38 35.52
N ILE A 50 -26.05 16.79 36.08
CA ILE A 50 -26.19 15.32 36.24
C ILE A 50 -26.14 14.65 34.89
N GLU A 51 -26.74 15.26 33.89
CA GLU A 51 -26.74 14.75 32.51
C GLU A 51 -25.34 14.73 31.90
N GLY A 52 -24.56 15.80 32.11
CA GLY A 52 -23.16 15.89 31.67
C GLY A 52 -22.29 14.78 32.29
N ARG A 53 -22.46 14.52 33.60
CA ARG A 53 -21.74 13.45 34.31
C ARG A 53 -22.13 12.05 33.82
N ILE A 54 -23.39 11.83 33.47
CA ILE A 54 -23.87 10.56 32.91
C ILE A 54 -23.27 10.36 31.50
N LEU A 55 -23.28 11.40 30.66
CA LEU A 55 -22.67 11.35 29.33
C LEU A 55 -21.16 11.08 29.39
N GLN A 56 -20.44 11.79 30.27
CA GLN A 56 -19.02 11.60 30.49
C GLN A 56 -18.68 10.16 30.94
N ALA A 57 -19.46 9.62 31.89
CA ALA A 57 -19.28 8.24 32.34
C ALA A 57 -19.53 7.23 31.21
N ARG A 58 -20.57 7.45 30.42
CA ARG A 58 -20.88 6.63 29.24
C ARG A 58 -19.75 6.67 28.20
N ASP A 59 -19.25 7.86 27.90
CA ASP A 59 -18.22 8.04 26.89
C ASP A 59 -16.88 7.42 27.37
N THR A 60 -16.57 7.52 28.67
CA THR A 60 -15.40 6.87 29.27
C THR A 60 -15.50 5.34 29.16
N LEU A 61 -16.65 4.76 29.49
CA LEU A 61 -16.88 3.31 29.37
C LEU A 61 -16.78 2.85 27.91
N PHE A 62 -17.29 3.62 26.96
CA PHE A 62 -17.19 3.32 25.54
C PHE A 62 -15.73 3.31 25.05
N GLU A 63 -14.92 4.28 25.46
CA GLU A 63 -13.51 4.36 25.08
C GLU A 63 -12.68 3.23 25.73
N GLU A 64 -12.99 2.85 26.98
CA GLU A 64 -12.34 1.70 27.64
C GLU A 64 -12.71 0.37 26.97
N GLU A 65 -13.98 0.16 26.60
CA GLU A 65 -14.42 -1.00 25.85
C GLU A 65 -13.74 -1.06 24.49
N LEU A 66 -13.70 0.07 23.78
CA LEU A 66 -13.03 0.19 22.50
C LEU A 66 -11.57 -0.23 22.62
N PHE A 67 -10.84 0.29 23.60
CA PHE A 67 -9.44 -0.04 23.81
C PHE A 67 -9.25 -1.53 24.14
N TYR A 68 -10.12 -2.10 24.97
CA TYR A 68 -10.07 -3.52 25.31
C TYR A 68 -10.23 -4.41 24.07
N GLU A 69 -11.22 -4.11 23.21
CA GLU A 69 -11.46 -4.84 21.98
C GLU A 69 -10.30 -4.69 20.97
N LEU A 70 -9.72 -3.48 20.87
CA LEU A 70 -8.51 -3.24 20.06
C LEU A 70 -7.31 -4.06 20.54
N VAL A 71 -7.06 -4.13 21.86
CA VAL A 71 -5.99 -4.96 22.44
C VAL A 71 -6.25 -6.45 22.16
N ARG A 72 -7.51 -6.90 22.24
CA ARG A 72 -7.88 -8.27 21.94
C ARG A 72 -7.58 -8.63 20.49
N GLU A 73 -7.95 -7.77 19.55
CA GLU A 73 -7.68 -7.96 18.13
C GLU A 73 -6.17 -7.85 17.82
N ALA A 74 -5.48 -6.87 18.41
CA ALA A 74 -4.06 -6.64 18.21
C ALA A 74 -3.20 -7.85 18.59
N ARG A 75 -3.58 -8.62 19.64
CA ARG A 75 -2.91 -9.88 20.00
C ARG A 75 -2.98 -10.94 18.90
N ILE A 76 -4.08 -10.99 18.17
CA ILE A 76 -4.26 -11.91 17.03
C ILE A 76 -3.41 -11.43 15.83
N LEU A 77 -3.21 -10.13 15.70
CA LEU A 77 -2.45 -9.50 14.62
C LEU A 77 -0.93 -9.42 14.88
N GLY A 78 -0.43 -10.02 15.96
CA GLY A 78 0.99 -10.08 16.28
C GLY A 78 1.89 -10.56 15.13
N PRO A 79 1.53 -11.62 14.37
CA PRO A 79 2.29 -12.07 13.20
C PRO A 79 2.41 -11.02 12.07
N TYR A 80 1.59 -10.00 12.08
CA TYR A 80 1.60 -8.88 11.10
C TYR A 80 2.32 -7.63 11.61
N GLY A 81 3.15 -7.78 12.66
CA GLY A 81 3.94 -6.70 13.22
C GLY A 81 3.21 -5.83 14.25
N VAL A 82 1.95 -6.14 14.57
CA VAL A 82 1.23 -5.42 15.60
C VAL A 82 1.76 -5.82 16.98
N SER A 83 2.14 -4.85 17.79
CA SER A 83 2.64 -5.06 19.15
C SER A 83 1.76 -4.36 20.17
N THR A 84 1.62 -4.97 21.35
CA THR A 84 0.85 -4.43 22.47
C THR A 84 1.71 -4.37 23.72
N ARG A 85 1.72 -3.23 24.40
CA ARG A 85 2.40 -3.05 25.70
C ARG A 85 1.48 -2.25 26.62
N GLN A 86 1.03 -2.86 27.72
CA GLN A 86 0.14 -2.21 28.70
C GLN A 86 -1.01 -1.43 28.03
N ASN A 87 -0.91 -0.10 27.99
CA ASN A 87 -1.92 0.80 27.44
C ASN A 87 -1.54 1.33 26.04
N LEU A 88 -0.66 0.64 25.31
CA LEU A 88 -0.18 1.07 24.01
C LEU A 88 -0.25 -0.05 22.98
N ILE A 89 -0.86 0.23 21.85
CA ILE A 89 -0.87 -0.62 20.66
C ILE A 89 -0.04 0.09 19.59
N ARG A 90 0.87 -0.63 18.96
CA ARG A 90 1.68 -0.13 17.84
C ARG A 90 1.52 -1.05 16.64
N PHE A 91 1.40 -0.47 15.46
CA PHE A 91 1.39 -1.23 14.22
C PHE A 91 2.11 -0.51 13.10
N PRO A 92 2.98 -1.21 12.35
CA PRO A 92 3.71 -0.66 11.23
C PRO A 92 2.78 -0.53 10.02
N VAL A 93 2.85 0.60 9.33
CA VAL A 93 2.19 0.86 8.05
C VAL A 93 3.18 0.65 6.91
N SER A 94 4.40 1.17 7.07
CA SER A 94 5.54 1.01 6.16
C SER A 94 6.84 0.91 6.97
N GLU A 95 7.99 0.85 6.29
CA GLU A 95 9.29 0.90 6.96
C GLU A 95 9.51 2.22 7.72
N GLU A 96 8.92 3.32 7.24
CA GLU A 96 9.09 4.67 7.79
C GLU A 96 7.91 5.13 8.66
N GLN A 97 6.74 4.51 8.50
CA GLN A 97 5.49 4.95 9.12
C GLN A 97 4.94 3.93 10.12
N GLU A 98 4.69 4.37 11.34
CA GLU A 98 4.06 3.61 12.41
C GLU A 98 2.86 4.37 12.98
N VAL A 99 1.81 3.65 13.35
CA VAL A 99 0.66 4.22 14.07
C VAL A 99 0.62 3.64 15.48
N MET A 100 0.35 4.51 16.44
CA MET A 100 0.24 4.18 17.85
C MET A 100 -1.15 4.56 18.37
N LEU A 101 -1.74 3.67 19.14
CA LEU A 101 -3.00 3.90 19.85
C LEU A 101 -2.74 3.73 21.33
N ASP A 102 -3.03 4.75 22.12
CA ASP A 102 -2.90 4.72 23.57
C ASP A 102 -4.15 5.26 24.26
N LEU A 103 -4.36 4.80 25.48
CA LEU A 103 -5.42 5.26 26.34
C LEU A 103 -4.86 6.37 27.22
N ALA A 104 -5.14 7.63 26.87
CA ALA A 104 -4.66 8.81 27.55
C ALA A 104 -5.71 9.37 28.52
N ASP A 105 -5.24 9.99 29.61
CA ASP A 105 -6.10 10.74 30.52
C ASP A 105 -6.49 12.08 29.86
N ALA A 106 -7.78 12.37 29.75
CA ALA A 106 -8.28 13.56 29.07
C ALA A 106 -7.79 14.89 29.71
N ASP A 107 -7.45 14.85 31.00
CA ASP A 107 -6.98 16.02 31.75
C ASP A 107 -5.50 16.36 31.46
N GLN A 108 -4.70 15.39 30.99
CA GLN A 108 -3.27 15.62 30.67
C GLN A 108 -3.05 16.18 29.26
N GLU A 109 -4.04 16.07 28.37
CA GLU A 109 -3.92 16.56 26.99
C GLU A 109 -3.98 18.09 26.87
N SER A 110 -4.53 18.79 27.89
CA SER A 110 -4.59 20.25 27.91
C SER A 110 -3.23 20.93 28.07
N ASP A 111 -2.27 20.24 28.69
CA ASP A 111 -0.94 20.80 28.98
C ASP A 111 0.09 20.54 27.86
N GLU A 112 -0.15 19.54 27.01
CA GLU A 112 0.73 19.18 25.89
C GLU A 112 0.23 19.68 24.52
N ALA A 113 -0.95 20.32 24.46
CA ALA A 113 -1.49 20.86 23.22
C ALA A 113 -0.66 22.08 22.78
N THR A 114 0.46 21.81 22.11
CA THR A 114 1.08 22.82 21.26
C THR A 114 0.11 23.11 20.13
N ASP A 115 -0.22 24.39 19.94
CA ASP A 115 -1.13 24.94 18.90
C ASP A 115 -0.61 24.69 17.45
N GLU A 116 0.42 23.88 17.29
CA GLU A 116 1.01 23.55 16.00
C GLU A 116 0.25 22.38 15.36
N SER A 117 -0.49 22.67 14.29
CA SER A 117 -1.09 21.60 13.47
C SER A 117 -0.01 20.84 12.75
N HIS A 118 -0.03 19.52 12.89
CA HIS A 118 0.91 18.63 12.24
C HIS A 118 0.32 18.09 10.93
N GLU A 119 1.21 17.74 10.00
CA GLU A 119 0.84 17.27 8.65
C GLU A 119 -0.13 16.07 8.66
N HIS A 120 -0.02 15.18 9.66
CA HIS A 120 -0.78 13.94 9.74
C HIS A 120 -1.90 13.94 10.79
N ASP A 121 -2.28 15.09 11.34
CA ASP A 121 -3.38 15.18 12.33
C ASP A 121 -4.71 14.71 11.75
N VAL A 122 -5.03 15.11 10.52
CA VAL A 122 -6.23 14.67 9.80
C VAL A 122 -6.27 13.14 9.63
N LEU A 123 -5.10 12.52 9.39
CA LEU A 123 -5.00 11.06 9.30
C LEU A 123 -5.25 10.41 10.66
N ALA A 124 -4.65 10.93 11.73
CA ALA A 124 -4.84 10.43 13.08
C ALA A 124 -6.31 10.55 13.53
N ASP A 125 -6.97 11.68 13.26
CA ASP A 125 -8.40 11.87 13.51
C ASP A 125 -9.26 10.88 12.71
N SER A 126 -8.96 10.69 11.42
CA SER A 126 -9.68 9.77 10.55
C SER A 126 -9.59 8.33 11.05
N ILE A 127 -8.42 7.90 11.53
CA ILE A 127 -8.23 6.59 12.16
C ILE A 127 -9.08 6.49 13.43
N GLY A 128 -9.01 7.48 14.31
CA GLY A 128 -9.76 7.54 15.56
C GLY A 128 -11.29 7.46 15.34
N HIS A 129 -11.81 8.18 14.36
CA HIS A 129 -13.23 8.11 13.99
C HIS A 129 -13.61 6.76 13.38
N SER A 130 -12.77 6.20 12.52
CA SER A 130 -13.02 4.92 11.86
C SER A 130 -13.18 3.79 12.85
N ILE A 131 -12.30 3.68 13.85
CA ILE A 131 -12.37 2.62 14.88
C ILE A 131 -13.63 2.75 15.75
N ARG A 132 -14.06 3.98 16.08
CA ARG A 132 -15.29 4.24 16.84
C ARG A 132 -16.54 3.85 16.04
N ILE A 133 -16.58 4.18 14.75
CA ILE A 133 -17.67 3.78 13.85
C ILE A 133 -17.72 2.25 13.74
N LEU A 134 -16.60 1.57 13.59
CA LEU A 134 -16.54 0.11 13.50
C LEU A 134 -17.01 -0.57 14.78
N LEU A 135 -16.70 -0.06 15.98
CA LEU A 135 -17.20 -0.58 17.23
C LEU A 135 -18.72 -0.40 17.33
N THR A 136 -19.22 0.80 17.04
CA THR A 136 -20.66 1.09 17.05
C THR A 136 -21.43 0.17 16.09
N PHE A 137 -20.88 -0.06 14.91
CA PHE A 137 -21.45 -1.00 13.95
C PHE A 137 -21.45 -2.46 14.49
N SER A 138 -20.36 -2.88 15.10
CA SER A 138 -20.22 -4.21 15.68
C SER A 138 -21.25 -4.45 16.80
N HIS A 139 -21.48 -3.45 17.65
CA HIS A 139 -22.54 -3.48 18.67
C HIS A 139 -23.92 -3.61 18.04
N ARG A 140 -24.23 -2.82 17.02
CA ARG A 140 -25.50 -2.89 16.30
C ARG A 140 -25.72 -4.26 15.67
N GLN A 141 -24.69 -4.85 15.05
CA GLN A 141 -24.75 -6.19 14.47
C GLN A 141 -24.96 -7.27 15.55
N ASN A 142 -24.34 -7.14 16.71
CA ASN A 142 -24.56 -8.03 17.83
C ASN A 142 -25.98 -7.94 18.38
N LEU A 143 -26.52 -6.72 18.53
CA LEU A 143 -27.90 -6.51 18.95
C LEU A 143 -28.86 -7.16 17.94
N TYR A 144 -28.67 -6.91 16.65
CA TYR A 144 -29.47 -7.50 15.59
C TYR A 144 -29.44 -9.04 15.64
N ARG A 145 -28.26 -9.65 15.84
CA ARG A 145 -28.15 -11.12 15.98
C ARG A 145 -28.86 -11.68 17.20
N ARG A 146 -28.84 -10.96 18.33
CA ARG A 146 -29.56 -11.37 19.56
C ARG A 146 -31.06 -11.33 19.39
N THR A 147 -31.60 -10.45 18.55
CA THR A 147 -33.03 -10.33 18.26
C THR A 147 -33.52 -11.34 17.21
N GLN A 148 -32.62 -12.00 16.49
CA GLN A 148 -32.96 -13.03 15.52
C GLN A 148 -33.38 -14.32 16.24
N PRO A 149 -34.43 -15.02 15.75
CA PRO A 149 -34.80 -16.31 16.28
C PRO A 149 -33.62 -17.30 16.20
N PRO A 150 -33.50 -18.22 17.16
CA PRO A 150 -32.42 -19.21 17.12
C PRO A 150 -32.54 -20.05 15.84
N PRO A 151 -31.42 -20.35 15.15
CA PRO A 151 -31.43 -21.21 13.98
C PRO A 151 -32.01 -22.61 14.38
N PRO A 152 -32.81 -23.24 13.54
CA PRO A 152 -33.38 -24.54 13.84
C PRO A 152 -32.21 -25.53 14.06
N LEU A 153 -32.16 -26.11 15.27
CA LEU A 153 -31.36 -27.28 15.69
C LEU A 153 -29.97 -27.48 15.06
N SER A 154 -29.28 -26.44 14.67
CA SER A 154 -27.90 -26.60 14.27
C SER A 154 -27.04 -26.83 15.50
N GLN A 155 -26.37 -27.96 15.58
CA GLN A 155 -25.39 -28.32 16.64
C GLN A 155 -24.22 -27.36 16.77
N ARG A 156 -24.10 -26.38 15.89
CA ARG A 156 -23.02 -25.37 15.94
C ARG A 156 -23.40 -24.26 16.91
N ARG A 157 -22.68 -24.18 18.03
CA ARG A 157 -22.71 -23.00 18.90
C ARG A 157 -22.49 -21.76 18.04
N ARG A 158 -23.34 -20.74 18.22
CA ARG A 158 -23.12 -19.45 17.59
C ARG A 158 -21.77 -18.92 18.08
N HIS A 159 -20.77 -18.93 17.22
CA HIS A 159 -19.53 -18.21 17.51
C HIS A 159 -19.88 -16.73 17.67
N THR A 160 -19.47 -16.14 18.80
CA THR A 160 -19.48 -14.68 18.94
C THR A 160 -18.53 -14.14 17.88
N PRO A 161 -18.99 -13.31 16.94
CA PRO A 161 -18.09 -12.79 15.94
C PRO A 161 -17.01 -11.93 16.61
N GLU A 162 -15.81 -12.09 16.17
CA GLU A 162 -14.73 -11.20 16.54
C GLU A 162 -15.02 -9.80 16.00
N TYR A 163 -14.76 -8.78 16.83
CA TYR A 163 -14.83 -7.40 16.37
C TYR A 163 -13.58 -7.13 15.52
N LEU A 164 -13.82 -6.67 14.31
CA LEU A 164 -12.77 -6.28 13.38
C LEU A 164 -12.69 -4.75 13.36
N LEU A 165 -11.85 -4.19 14.19
CA LEU A 165 -11.71 -2.76 14.40
C LEU A 165 -10.37 -2.25 13.84
N LEU A 166 -9.29 -2.93 14.21
CA LEU A 166 -7.94 -2.56 13.85
C LEU A 166 -7.54 -3.06 12.45
N ARG A 167 -7.92 -4.29 12.12
CA ARG A 167 -7.57 -4.94 10.86
C ARG A 167 -7.96 -4.14 9.61
N PRO A 168 -9.20 -3.63 9.46
CA PRO A 168 -9.57 -2.86 8.28
C PRO A 168 -8.74 -1.60 8.12
N VAL A 169 -8.43 -0.92 9.21
CA VAL A 169 -7.61 0.29 9.21
C VAL A 169 -6.17 -0.03 8.83
N LEU A 170 -5.57 -1.05 9.45
CA LEU A 170 -4.22 -1.52 9.15
C LEU A 170 -4.09 -1.90 7.66
N VAL A 171 -5.02 -2.71 7.17
CA VAL A 171 -5.03 -3.17 5.77
C VAL A 171 -5.15 -2.01 4.79
N TYR A 172 -6.00 -1.03 5.08
CA TYR A 172 -6.15 0.16 4.25
C TYR A 172 -4.86 0.97 4.18
N LEU A 173 -4.23 1.22 5.32
CA LEU A 173 -3.00 1.99 5.39
C LEU A 173 -1.83 1.28 4.70
N GLN A 174 -1.68 -0.02 4.92
CA GLN A 174 -0.66 -0.83 4.24
C GLN A 174 -0.90 -0.90 2.73
N HIS A 175 -2.15 -1.12 2.29
CA HIS A 175 -2.49 -1.11 0.87
C HIS A 175 -2.08 0.22 0.22
N ASN A 176 -2.44 1.34 0.83
CA ASN A 176 -2.12 2.66 0.33
C ASN A 176 -0.59 2.92 0.29
N SER A 177 0.15 2.42 1.27
CA SER A 177 1.61 2.47 1.28
C SER A 177 2.21 1.69 0.11
N HIS A 178 1.74 0.45 -0.12
CA HIS A 178 2.19 -0.37 -1.26
C HIS A 178 1.88 0.27 -2.61
N VAL A 179 0.68 0.85 -2.74
CA VAL A 179 0.27 1.55 -3.98
C VAL A 179 1.16 2.75 -4.24
N ARG A 180 1.41 3.60 -3.24
CA ARG A 180 2.28 4.78 -3.38
C ARG A 180 3.72 4.39 -3.72
N TRP A 181 4.24 3.36 -3.07
CA TRP A 181 5.58 2.85 -3.36
C TRP A 181 5.70 2.36 -4.82
N PHE A 182 4.71 1.56 -5.28
CA PHE A 182 4.71 1.03 -6.64
C PHE A 182 4.49 2.13 -7.69
N GLU A 183 3.66 3.12 -7.40
CA GLU A 183 3.48 4.30 -8.24
C GLU A 183 4.77 5.12 -8.37
N SER A 184 5.47 5.34 -7.26
CA SER A 184 6.80 5.98 -7.27
C SER A 184 7.80 5.21 -8.13
N PHE A 185 7.85 3.89 -7.98
CA PHE A 185 8.69 3.02 -8.80
C PHE A 185 8.37 3.17 -10.30
N LEU A 186 7.09 3.12 -10.68
CA LEU A 186 6.68 3.29 -12.07
C LEU A 186 7.04 4.69 -12.59
N LYS A 187 6.80 5.73 -11.79
CA LYS A 187 7.13 7.11 -12.16
C LYS A 187 8.61 7.28 -12.46
N ASP A 188 9.48 6.72 -11.63
CA ASP A 188 10.92 6.77 -11.83
C ASP A 188 11.33 5.99 -13.10
N MET A 189 10.81 4.78 -13.28
CA MET A 189 11.08 3.93 -14.44
C MET A 189 10.64 4.57 -15.75
N TYR A 190 9.41 5.09 -15.81
CA TYR A 190 8.90 5.75 -17.02
C TYR A 190 9.58 7.08 -17.31
N ARG A 191 10.02 7.82 -16.28
CA ARG A 191 10.85 9.01 -16.48
C ARG A 191 12.19 8.64 -17.13
N LEU A 192 12.81 7.55 -16.67
CA LEU A 192 14.04 7.03 -17.24
C LEU A 192 13.88 6.61 -18.71
N LEU A 193 12.81 5.87 -19.03
CA LEU A 193 12.53 5.46 -20.42
C LEU A 193 12.29 6.66 -21.33
N LYS A 194 11.53 7.66 -20.87
CA LYS A 194 11.30 8.91 -21.61
C LYS A 194 12.60 9.70 -21.82
N SER A 195 13.48 9.75 -20.82
CA SER A 195 14.80 10.41 -20.98
C SER A 195 15.70 9.68 -21.99
N ALA A 196 15.51 8.37 -22.15
CA ALA A 196 16.17 7.58 -23.18
C ALA A 196 15.54 7.74 -24.59
N GLY A 197 14.52 8.57 -24.73
CA GLY A 197 13.82 8.82 -26.02
C GLY A 197 12.82 7.73 -26.39
N VAL A 198 12.34 6.95 -25.41
CA VAL A 198 11.33 5.90 -25.61
C VAL A 198 9.96 6.46 -25.33
N ASP A 199 9.04 6.35 -26.31
CA ASP A 199 7.66 6.79 -26.15
C ASP A 199 6.83 5.70 -25.46
N CYS A 200 6.55 5.92 -24.17
CA CYS A 200 5.76 5.01 -23.35
C CYS A 200 5.00 5.79 -22.28
N ASP A 201 3.80 5.32 -21.95
CA ASP A 201 2.93 5.94 -20.94
C ASP A 201 2.28 4.89 -20.04
N TYR A 202 1.97 5.31 -18.82
CA TYR A 202 1.20 4.49 -17.88
C TYR A 202 0.04 5.26 -17.26
N THR A 203 -0.97 4.53 -16.86
CA THR A 203 -2.14 5.04 -16.16
C THR A 203 -2.32 4.29 -14.85
N ALA A 204 -2.66 5.01 -13.80
CA ALA A 204 -2.97 4.45 -12.50
C ALA A 204 -4.48 4.55 -12.26
N THR A 205 -5.09 3.43 -11.89
CA THR A 205 -6.46 3.41 -11.38
C THR A 205 -6.37 3.11 -9.88
N PRO A 206 -6.43 4.16 -9.05
CA PRO A 206 -6.37 3.99 -7.60
C PRO A 206 -7.59 3.21 -7.12
N PHE A 207 -7.53 2.75 -5.87
CA PHE A 207 -8.65 2.13 -5.20
C PHE A 207 -9.92 2.95 -5.42
N ALA A 208 -10.91 2.36 -6.09
CA ALA A 208 -12.14 3.04 -6.43
C ALA A 208 -12.90 3.38 -5.15
N SER A 209 -13.14 4.66 -4.93
CA SER A 209 -14.09 5.10 -3.93
C SER A 209 -15.44 4.46 -4.25
N VAL A 210 -16.08 3.87 -3.24
CA VAL A 210 -17.42 3.29 -3.42
C VAL A 210 -18.36 4.39 -3.86
N ASP A 211 -18.92 4.26 -5.02
CA ASP A 211 -19.99 5.13 -5.47
C ASP A 211 -21.25 4.85 -4.64
N LEU A 212 -21.43 5.66 -3.61
CA LEU A 212 -22.53 5.58 -2.67
C LEU A 212 -23.88 5.96 -3.33
N GLN A 213 -23.86 6.57 -4.51
CA GLN A 213 -25.08 7.07 -5.16
C GLN A 213 -25.91 5.95 -5.80
N HIS A 214 -25.28 4.87 -6.23
CA HIS A 214 -25.96 3.81 -6.97
C HIS A 214 -26.48 2.63 -6.11
N LYS A 215 -26.14 2.56 -4.81
CA LYS A 215 -26.59 1.46 -3.92
C LYS A 215 -27.71 1.91 -2.98
N THR A 216 -28.90 2.05 -3.51
CA THR A 216 -30.09 2.57 -2.80
C THR A 216 -30.72 1.62 -1.77
N ARG A 217 -30.25 0.37 -1.66
CA ARG A 217 -30.88 -0.64 -0.77
C ARG A 217 -30.44 -0.60 0.69
N PHE A 218 -29.28 -0.01 0.98
CA PHE A 218 -28.72 0.03 2.33
C PHE A 218 -28.61 1.46 2.84
N PRO A 219 -28.73 1.70 4.15
CA PRO A 219 -28.35 2.97 4.75
C PRO A 219 -26.90 3.32 4.33
N LYS A 220 -26.64 4.61 4.06
CA LYS A 220 -25.31 5.08 3.59
C LYS A 220 -24.15 4.58 4.46
N VAL A 221 -24.36 4.50 5.78
CA VAL A 221 -23.35 4.01 6.74
C VAL A 221 -23.06 2.51 6.53
N GLU A 222 -24.07 1.68 6.34
CA GLU A 222 -23.87 0.24 6.09
C GLU A 222 -23.12 0.01 4.77
N THR A 223 -23.44 0.77 3.74
CA THR A 223 -22.73 0.72 2.46
C THR A 223 -21.25 1.09 2.62
N LEU A 224 -20.95 2.14 3.40
CA LEU A 224 -19.60 2.54 3.72
C LEU A 224 -18.82 1.43 4.45
N ILE A 225 -19.44 0.83 5.45
CA ILE A 225 -18.81 -0.24 6.23
C ILE A 225 -18.57 -1.49 5.37
N HIS A 226 -19.55 -1.86 4.53
CA HIS A 226 -19.35 -2.96 3.58
C HIS A 226 -18.18 -2.68 2.61
N ALA A 227 -17.99 -1.43 2.23
CA ALA A 227 -16.85 -1.03 1.43
C ALA A 227 -15.51 -1.16 2.18
N ILE A 228 -15.50 -0.81 3.47
CA ILE A 228 -14.31 -0.96 4.33
C ILE A 228 -13.89 -2.44 4.47
N PHE A 229 -14.84 -3.36 4.45
CA PHE A 229 -14.57 -4.80 4.53
C PHE A 229 -14.33 -5.47 3.16
N ALA A 230 -14.56 -4.77 2.07
CA ALA A 230 -14.29 -5.30 0.74
C ALA A 230 -12.78 -5.39 0.48
N PRO A 231 -12.32 -6.35 -0.36
CA PRO A 231 -10.93 -6.37 -0.78
C PRO A 231 -10.53 -5.07 -1.48
N LEU A 232 -9.37 -4.53 -1.10
CA LEU A 232 -8.82 -3.34 -1.73
C LEU A 232 -8.09 -3.76 -3.01
N GLU A 233 -8.34 -3.06 -4.12
CA GLU A 233 -7.71 -3.36 -5.39
C GLU A 233 -7.33 -2.06 -6.11
N SER A 234 -6.04 -1.95 -6.50
CA SER A 234 -5.52 -0.86 -7.31
C SER A 234 -4.84 -1.44 -8.53
N THR A 235 -5.02 -0.82 -9.69
CA THR A 235 -4.46 -1.29 -10.94
C THR A 235 -3.62 -0.22 -11.62
N PHE A 236 -2.52 -0.66 -12.22
CA PHE A 236 -1.65 0.15 -13.06
C PHE A 236 -1.60 -0.52 -14.44
N SER A 237 -1.74 0.24 -15.48
CA SER A 237 -1.62 -0.26 -16.85
C SER A 237 -0.80 0.71 -17.68
N GLY A 238 0.00 0.20 -18.58
CA GLY A 238 0.85 1.05 -19.42
C GLY A 238 1.26 0.36 -20.70
N THR A 239 1.73 1.17 -21.64
CA THR A 239 2.37 0.73 -22.87
C THR A 239 3.84 0.46 -22.62
N LEU A 240 4.42 -0.42 -23.40
CA LEU A 240 5.85 -0.72 -23.42
C LEU A 240 6.49 -0.15 -24.67
N VAL A 241 7.73 -0.50 -24.94
CA VAL A 241 8.56 0.05 -26.02
C VAL A 241 8.13 -0.46 -27.40
N THR A 242 7.87 -1.79 -27.49
CA THR A 242 7.40 -2.36 -28.74
C THR A 242 5.92 -2.05 -29.00
N PRO A 243 5.54 -1.76 -30.26
CA PRO A 243 4.14 -1.53 -30.60
C PRO A 243 3.25 -2.69 -30.18
N LYS A 244 2.11 -2.39 -29.54
CA LYS A 244 1.14 -3.36 -29.01
C LYS A 244 1.59 -4.13 -27.76
N SER A 245 2.79 -3.91 -27.25
CA SER A 245 3.20 -4.43 -25.95
C SER A 245 2.61 -3.57 -24.82
N SER A 246 2.10 -4.21 -23.79
CA SER A 246 1.49 -3.54 -22.65
C SER A 246 1.63 -4.39 -21.39
N PHE A 247 1.53 -3.75 -20.24
CA PHE A 247 1.44 -4.43 -18.96
C PHE A 247 0.21 -3.99 -18.17
N LYS A 248 -0.22 -4.84 -17.26
CA LYS A 248 -1.20 -4.53 -16.23
C LYS A 248 -0.70 -5.10 -14.90
N ALA A 249 -0.42 -4.23 -13.95
CA ALA A 249 -0.09 -4.61 -12.58
C ALA A 249 -1.31 -4.39 -11.68
N ARG A 250 -1.64 -5.38 -10.85
CA ARG A 250 -2.74 -5.34 -9.90
C ARG A 250 -2.19 -5.54 -8.49
N ILE A 251 -2.51 -4.63 -7.60
CA ILE A 251 -2.21 -4.73 -6.18
C ILE A 251 -3.52 -5.00 -5.46
N ARG A 252 -3.60 -6.14 -4.78
CA ARG A 252 -4.81 -6.56 -4.05
C ARG A 252 -4.48 -6.89 -2.61
N THR A 253 -5.27 -6.36 -1.68
CA THR A 253 -5.15 -6.63 -0.25
C THR A 253 -6.48 -7.12 0.30
N ASN A 254 -6.48 -8.28 0.95
CA ASN A 254 -7.68 -8.87 1.53
C ASN A 254 -7.86 -8.36 2.97
N VAL A 255 -9.08 -7.90 3.29
CA VAL A 255 -9.46 -7.44 4.63
C VAL A 255 -9.97 -8.62 5.47
N LEU A 256 -10.88 -9.40 4.89
CA LEU A 256 -11.54 -10.55 5.51
C LEU A 256 -11.01 -11.83 4.91
N GLY A 257 -10.39 -12.68 5.65
CA GLY A 257 -10.01 -14.01 5.18
C GLY A 257 -8.53 -14.18 4.83
N HIS A 258 -8.14 -15.44 4.69
CA HIS A 258 -6.79 -15.85 4.31
C HIS A 258 -6.64 -15.93 2.78
N PRO A 259 -5.44 -15.68 2.25
CA PRO A 259 -4.27 -15.17 2.96
C PRO A 259 -4.42 -13.67 3.27
N PHE A 260 -4.01 -13.29 4.48
CA PHE A 260 -3.86 -11.88 4.83
C PHE A 260 -2.62 -11.31 4.13
N GLY A 261 -2.68 -10.03 3.80
CA GLY A 261 -1.58 -9.31 3.20
C GLY A 261 -1.85 -8.85 1.78
N THR A 262 -0.87 -8.17 1.23
CA THR A 262 -0.92 -7.59 -0.10
C THR A 262 -0.32 -8.55 -1.11
N ASN A 263 -1.01 -8.76 -2.21
CA ASN A 263 -0.54 -9.55 -3.34
C ASN A 263 -0.39 -8.63 -4.56
N HIS A 264 0.69 -8.85 -5.29
CA HIS A 264 0.98 -8.16 -6.54
C HIS A 264 0.85 -9.16 -7.69
N GLU A 265 0.06 -8.83 -8.71
CA GLU A 265 -0.13 -9.62 -9.91
C GLU A 265 0.31 -8.79 -11.12
N ILE A 266 1.17 -9.34 -11.96
CA ILE A 266 1.64 -8.68 -13.18
C ILE A 266 1.17 -9.50 -14.37
N PHE A 267 0.45 -8.83 -15.27
CA PHE A 267 0.00 -9.37 -16.54
C PHE A 267 0.76 -8.65 -17.65
N MET A 268 1.40 -9.41 -18.53
CA MET A 268 2.14 -8.89 -19.66
C MET A 268 1.49 -9.32 -20.96
N ASN A 269 1.40 -8.37 -21.89
CA ASN A 269 1.04 -8.64 -23.26
C ASN A 269 2.23 -8.25 -24.14
N MET A 270 3.02 -9.23 -24.55
CA MET A 270 4.20 -9.04 -25.38
C MET A 270 4.08 -9.96 -26.61
N PRO A 271 3.62 -9.45 -27.77
CA PRO A 271 3.36 -10.28 -28.96
C PRO A 271 4.58 -11.07 -29.46
N HIS A 272 5.78 -10.56 -29.19
CA HIS A 272 7.06 -11.18 -29.61
C HIS A 272 7.59 -12.22 -28.62
N HIS A 273 6.98 -12.34 -27.44
CA HIS A 273 7.36 -13.24 -26.38
C HIS A 273 6.12 -13.91 -25.76
N SER A 274 5.32 -14.56 -26.60
CA SER A 274 4.06 -15.21 -26.18
C SER A 274 4.25 -16.33 -25.15
N ASP A 275 5.45 -16.90 -25.07
CA ASP A 275 5.75 -18.04 -24.19
C ASP A 275 6.14 -17.62 -22.78
N ILE A 276 6.36 -16.30 -22.55
CA ILE A 276 6.75 -15.79 -21.25
C ILE A 276 5.50 -15.48 -20.40
N GLN A 277 5.31 -16.27 -19.36
CA GLN A 277 4.27 -16.01 -18.37
C GLN A 277 4.88 -15.34 -17.14
N ALA A 278 4.30 -14.22 -16.72
CA ALA A 278 4.63 -13.63 -15.44
C ALA A 278 4.17 -14.54 -14.30
N PRO A 279 4.90 -14.59 -13.17
CA PRO A 279 4.45 -15.32 -11.99
C PRO A 279 3.07 -14.80 -11.55
N ALA A 280 2.17 -15.72 -11.24
CA ALA A 280 0.76 -15.41 -11.03
C ALA A 280 0.52 -14.45 -9.84
N ARG A 281 1.32 -14.59 -8.77
CA ARG A 281 1.19 -13.78 -7.54
C ARG A 281 2.52 -13.64 -6.83
N MET A 282 2.80 -12.43 -6.38
CA MET A 282 3.98 -12.07 -5.60
C MET A 282 3.56 -11.43 -4.29
N GLY A 283 4.18 -11.85 -3.20
CA GLY A 283 3.88 -11.31 -1.86
C GLY A 283 4.55 -9.97 -1.59
N LEU A 284 5.67 -9.70 -2.27
CA LEU A 284 6.51 -8.53 -2.01
C LEU A 284 6.50 -7.56 -3.19
N GLY A 285 6.40 -6.26 -2.89
CA GLY A 285 6.37 -5.23 -3.93
C GLY A 285 7.67 -5.15 -4.73
N HIS A 286 8.83 -5.36 -4.08
CA HIS A 286 10.12 -5.36 -4.76
C HIS A 286 10.30 -6.56 -5.73
N GLU A 287 9.71 -7.72 -5.44
CA GLU A 287 9.68 -8.84 -6.39
C GLU A 287 8.87 -8.48 -7.63
N ALA A 288 7.71 -7.86 -7.43
CA ALA A 288 6.88 -7.38 -8.53
C ALA A 288 7.60 -6.32 -9.38
N ALA A 289 8.29 -5.39 -8.73
CA ALA A 289 9.11 -4.39 -9.40
C ALA A 289 10.26 -5.02 -10.20
N ALA A 290 10.96 -6.01 -9.63
CA ALA A 290 12.05 -6.72 -10.33
C ALA A 290 11.53 -7.47 -11.56
N VAL A 291 10.39 -8.14 -11.44
CA VAL A 291 9.75 -8.85 -12.56
C VAL A 291 9.35 -7.85 -13.66
N LEU A 292 8.73 -6.73 -13.30
CA LEU A 292 8.35 -5.71 -14.28
C LEU A 292 9.57 -5.09 -14.96
N THR A 293 10.64 -4.77 -14.20
CA THR A 293 11.91 -4.28 -14.75
C THR A 293 12.50 -5.25 -15.76
N HIS A 294 12.47 -6.54 -15.44
CA HIS A 294 12.94 -7.59 -16.34
C HIS A 294 12.14 -7.63 -17.66
N PHE A 295 10.82 -7.54 -17.59
CA PHE A 295 9.97 -7.52 -18.78
C PHE A 295 10.17 -6.25 -19.63
N ILE A 296 10.32 -5.09 -18.99
CA ILE A 296 10.66 -3.85 -19.70
C ILE A 296 12.00 -4.00 -20.45
N MET A 297 13.00 -4.58 -19.80
CA MET A 297 14.29 -4.86 -20.42
C MET A 297 14.15 -5.80 -21.65
N LEU A 298 13.37 -6.87 -21.51
CA LEU A 298 13.08 -7.80 -22.63
C LEU A 298 12.42 -7.09 -23.80
N ASP A 299 11.46 -6.21 -23.51
CA ASP A 299 10.76 -5.46 -24.53
C ASP A 299 11.66 -4.45 -25.25
N VAL A 300 12.56 -3.77 -24.52
CA VAL A 300 13.60 -2.89 -25.09
C VAL A 300 14.52 -3.67 -26.03
N VAL A 301 15.01 -4.83 -25.60
CA VAL A 301 15.87 -5.70 -26.40
C VAL A 301 15.15 -6.16 -27.68
N SER A 302 13.87 -6.48 -27.56
CA SER A 302 13.04 -6.84 -28.72
C SER A 302 12.81 -5.67 -29.65
N ALA A 303 12.55 -4.48 -29.12
CA ALA A 303 12.39 -3.26 -29.93
C ALA A 303 13.63 -3.00 -30.78
N ILE A 304 14.83 -3.16 -30.21
CA ILE A 304 16.09 -2.97 -30.93
C ILE A 304 16.31 -4.04 -31.99
N SER A 305 16.01 -5.31 -31.70
CA SER A 305 16.16 -6.38 -32.67
C SER A 305 15.18 -6.27 -33.84
N LEU A 306 14.02 -5.65 -33.63
CA LEU A 306 13.01 -5.40 -34.64
C LEU A 306 13.33 -4.13 -35.47
N HIS A 307 14.05 -3.19 -34.88
CA HIS A 307 14.42 -1.95 -35.54
C HIS A 307 15.59 -2.19 -36.49
N ARG A 308 15.29 -2.27 -37.79
CA ARG A 308 16.29 -2.48 -38.85
C ARG A 308 16.40 -1.22 -39.73
N PRO A 309 17.21 -0.23 -39.35
CA PRO A 309 17.45 0.91 -40.22
C PRO A 309 18.18 0.47 -41.49
N GLN A 310 17.85 1.06 -42.62
CA GLN A 310 18.47 0.72 -43.90
C GLN A 310 19.97 1.00 -43.86
N GLY A 311 20.79 0.01 -44.23
CA GLY A 311 22.24 0.15 -44.26
C GLY A 311 22.97 -0.07 -42.92
N CYS A 312 22.28 -0.47 -41.88
CA CYS A 312 22.87 -0.79 -40.58
C CYS A 312 22.93 -2.29 -40.32
N LEU A 313 23.85 -2.68 -39.43
CA LEU A 313 23.98 -4.07 -38.98
C LEU A 313 22.72 -4.48 -38.19
N ALA A 314 22.22 -5.68 -38.45
CA ALA A 314 21.09 -6.22 -37.71
C ALA A 314 21.55 -6.77 -36.37
N TRP A 315 20.83 -6.41 -35.30
CA TRP A 315 21.02 -6.96 -33.96
C TRP A 315 20.10 -8.15 -33.74
N GLU A 316 20.66 -9.25 -33.30
CA GLU A 316 19.91 -10.46 -32.96
C GLU A 316 19.94 -10.66 -31.44
N ALA A 317 18.80 -10.95 -30.85
CA ALA A 317 18.67 -11.23 -29.43
C ALA A 317 19.28 -12.62 -29.11
N ALA A 318 20.53 -12.66 -28.66
CA ALA A 318 21.22 -13.89 -28.33
C ALA A 318 20.80 -14.43 -26.96
N TYR A 319 20.76 -13.58 -25.96
CA TYR A 319 20.32 -13.91 -24.60
C TYR A 319 19.39 -12.80 -24.09
N PRO A 320 18.13 -12.76 -24.56
CA PRO A 320 17.21 -11.68 -24.25
C PRO A 320 16.96 -11.52 -22.75
N HIS A 321 16.91 -12.61 -22.00
CA HIS A 321 16.75 -12.60 -20.54
C HIS A 321 17.93 -11.96 -19.78
N HIS A 322 19.10 -11.90 -20.40
CA HIS A 322 20.29 -11.23 -19.85
C HIS A 322 20.53 -9.85 -20.46
N GLY A 323 19.62 -9.38 -21.32
CA GLY A 323 19.75 -8.11 -22.02
C GLY A 323 20.84 -8.12 -23.09
N GLU A 324 21.19 -9.27 -23.66
CA GLU A 324 22.32 -9.41 -24.58
C GLU A 324 21.88 -9.58 -26.05
N LEU A 325 22.44 -8.70 -26.89
CA LEU A 325 22.29 -8.69 -28.34
C LEU A 325 23.63 -8.93 -28.99
N LEU A 326 23.64 -9.64 -30.11
CA LEU A 326 24.83 -9.89 -30.94
C LEU A 326 24.56 -9.40 -32.35
N THR A 327 25.61 -8.88 -33.00
CA THR A 327 25.59 -8.61 -34.43
C THR A 327 26.82 -9.24 -35.11
N THR A 328 26.65 -9.61 -36.36
CA THR A 328 27.76 -10.16 -37.18
C THR A 328 27.93 -9.23 -38.37
N SER A 329 29.11 -8.62 -38.49
CA SER A 329 29.44 -7.82 -39.67
C SER A 329 29.80 -8.74 -40.86
N PRO A 330 29.10 -8.62 -42.01
CA PRO A 330 29.44 -9.38 -43.19
C PRO A 330 30.70 -8.88 -43.88
N THR A 331 31.14 -7.64 -43.64
CA THR A 331 32.18 -6.97 -44.44
C THR A 331 33.57 -7.05 -43.82
N THR A 332 33.75 -7.27 -42.54
CA THR A 332 35.05 -7.21 -41.83
C THR A 332 35.43 -8.56 -41.20
N GLY A 333 35.45 -9.65 -41.98
CA GLY A 333 36.08 -10.89 -41.53
C GLY A 333 35.49 -11.53 -40.29
N GLY A 334 34.18 -11.33 -40.04
CA GLY A 334 33.47 -11.99 -38.95
C GLY A 334 33.63 -11.34 -37.58
N GLN A 335 33.90 -10.03 -37.49
CA GLN A 335 33.86 -9.32 -36.22
C GLN A 335 32.44 -9.37 -35.65
N LYS A 336 32.32 -9.91 -34.46
CA LYS A 336 31.05 -9.94 -33.70
C LYS A 336 31.08 -8.75 -32.72
N LYS A 337 30.01 -7.95 -32.72
CA LYS A 337 29.77 -6.95 -31.67
C LYS A 337 28.74 -7.50 -30.69
N LYS A 338 28.98 -7.28 -29.41
CA LYS A 338 28.07 -7.64 -28.32
C LYS A 338 27.55 -6.37 -27.68
N MET A 339 26.25 -6.28 -27.49
CA MET A 339 25.58 -5.22 -26.76
C MET A 339 24.90 -5.82 -25.53
N LYS A 340 25.11 -5.21 -24.36
CA LYS A 340 24.52 -5.61 -23.10
C LYS A 340 23.72 -4.48 -22.51
N PHE A 341 22.44 -4.72 -22.23
CA PHE A 341 21.56 -3.83 -21.55
C PHE A 341 21.49 -4.15 -20.07
N THR A 342 21.48 -3.11 -19.25
CA THR A 342 21.19 -3.22 -17.83
C THR A 342 20.21 -2.13 -17.45
N LEU A 343 19.08 -2.52 -16.87
CA LEU A 343 18.04 -1.61 -16.44
C LEU A 343 17.87 -1.72 -14.92
N ALA A 344 17.99 -0.60 -14.24
CA ALA A 344 17.69 -0.43 -12.83
C ALA A 344 16.65 0.67 -12.66
N ARG A 345 16.14 0.87 -11.45
CA ARG A 345 15.07 1.85 -11.16
C ARG A 345 15.38 3.26 -11.68
N ASN A 346 16.64 3.72 -11.53
CA ASN A 346 17.05 5.09 -11.82
C ASN A 346 18.16 5.19 -12.88
N GLU A 347 18.60 4.08 -13.44
CA GLU A 347 19.71 4.04 -14.35
C GLU A 347 19.47 3.00 -15.45
N MET A 348 19.74 3.38 -16.69
CA MET A 348 19.83 2.47 -17.83
C MET A 348 21.21 2.56 -18.44
N THR A 349 21.87 1.42 -18.59
CA THR A 349 23.20 1.36 -19.18
C THR A 349 23.22 0.41 -20.36
N VAL A 350 23.91 0.81 -21.42
CA VAL A 350 24.16 0.02 -22.61
C VAL A 350 25.66 -0.05 -22.83
N GLN A 351 26.20 -1.25 -22.79
CA GLN A 351 27.60 -1.51 -23.06
C GLN A 351 27.76 -2.25 -24.40
N VAL A 352 28.56 -1.69 -25.29
CA VAL A 352 28.88 -2.31 -26.57
C VAL A 352 30.35 -2.70 -26.59
N SER A 353 30.63 -3.96 -26.88
CA SER A 353 31.98 -4.50 -26.99
C SER A 353 32.19 -5.22 -28.32
N GLY A 354 33.30 -4.96 -28.99
CA GLY A 354 33.74 -5.74 -30.15
C GLY A 354 34.42 -7.04 -29.70
N ILE A 355 34.08 -8.18 -30.31
CA ILE A 355 34.73 -9.46 -30.04
C ILE A 355 35.57 -9.80 -31.27
N ARG A 356 36.91 -9.61 -31.19
CA ARG A 356 37.86 -10.23 -32.13
C ARG A 356 38.35 -11.54 -31.52
N GLY A 357 38.69 -12.51 -32.33
CA GLY A 357 38.94 -13.89 -31.92
C GLY A 357 39.89 -14.17 -30.75
N THR A 358 40.57 -13.18 -30.21
CA THR A 358 41.54 -13.30 -29.07
C THR A 358 41.45 -12.19 -28.03
N GLY A 359 40.51 -11.24 -28.14
CA GLY A 359 40.41 -10.15 -27.18
C GLY A 359 39.17 -9.26 -27.37
N VAL A 360 38.87 -8.47 -26.33
CA VAL A 360 37.83 -7.42 -26.35
C VAL A 360 38.47 -6.13 -26.81
N ASP A 361 38.19 -5.68 -28.04
CA ASP A 361 38.67 -4.39 -28.58
C ASP A 361 37.57 -3.33 -28.35
N GLY A 362 37.90 -2.38 -27.49
CA GLY A 362 37.11 -1.14 -27.27
C GLY A 362 35.71 -1.41 -26.67
N SER A 363 35.37 -0.79 -25.58
CA SER A 363 34.04 -0.76 -25.04
C SER A 363 33.48 0.65 -25.11
N GLN A 364 32.31 0.81 -25.73
CA GLN A 364 31.52 2.04 -25.67
C GLN A 364 30.40 1.83 -24.65
N THR A 365 30.21 2.81 -23.78
CA THR A 365 29.19 2.76 -22.75
C THR A 365 28.28 3.98 -22.91
N TRP A 366 27.00 3.73 -23.07
CA TRP A 366 25.95 4.73 -23.02
C TRP A 366 25.21 4.58 -21.70
N LYS A 367 24.90 5.70 -21.06
CA LYS A 367 24.16 5.73 -19.80
C LYS A 367 23.06 6.77 -19.90
N SER A 368 21.85 6.41 -19.53
CA SER A 368 20.81 7.38 -19.26
C SER A 368 20.58 7.41 -17.75
N ASP A 369 20.80 8.56 -17.18
CA ASP A 369 20.33 8.97 -15.88
C ASP A 369 19.37 10.15 -16.06
N GLN A 370 18.59 10.46 -15.05
CA GLN A 370 17.54 11.50 -15.13
C GLN A 370 18.08 12.92 -15.42
N THR A 371 19.40 13.10 -15.55
CA THR A 371 20.08 14.40 -15.58
C THR A 371 20.89 14.66 -16.85
N SER A 372 21.21 13.66 -17.65
CA SER A 372 22.12 13.80 -18.78
C SER A 372 21.39 14.09 -20.10
N GLN A 373 21.84 15.14 -20.79
CA GLN A 373 21.49 15.42 -22.21
C GLN A 373 22.33 14.51 -23.13
N GLN A 374 21.98 13.23 -23.21
CA GLN A 374 22.64 12.31 -24.14
C GLN A 374 21.74 12.04 -25.36
N PRO A 375 22.32 11.56 -26.49
CA PRO A 375 21.52 11.14 -27.63
C PRO A 375 20.52 10.06 -27.22
N SER A 376 19.38 9.97 -27.91
CA SER A 376 18.38 8.96 -27.62
C SER A 376 18.98 7.54 -27.75
N LEU A 377 18.42 6.59 -27.04
CA LEU A 377 18.86 5.19 -27.10
C LEU A 377 18.90 4.68 -28.54
N MET A 378 17.88 5.00 -29.34
CA MET A 378 17.78 4.54 -30.72
C MET A 378 18.80 5.23 -31.64
N GLU A 379 19.15 6.50 -31.39
CA GLU A 379 20.24 7.17 -32.09
C GLU A 379 21.58 6.56 -31.77
N PHE A 380 21.85 6.28 -30.49
CA PHE A 380 23.07 5.59 -30.09
C PHE A 380 23.20 4.20 -30.74
N VAL A 381 22.11 3.41 -30.72
CA VAL A 381 22.09 2.09 -31.35
C VAL A 381 22.31 2.20 -32.87
N ALA A 382 21.71 3.21 -33.52
CA ALA A 382 21.90 3.45 -34.95
C ALA A 382 23.34 3.83 -35.29
N ASP A 383 24.00 4.67 -34.48
CA ASP A 383 25.39 5.07 -34.69
C ASP A 383 26.37 3.91 -34.53
N VAL A 384 26.19 3.08 -33.49
CA VAL A 384 27.00 1.86 -33.29
C VAL A 384 26.75 0.82 -34.38
N SER A 385 25.61 0.86 -35.02
CA SER A 385 25.24 -0.05 -36.12
C SER A 385 25.80 0.36 -37.48
N LYS A 386 26.19 1.63 -37.67
CA LYS A 386 26.82 2.15 -38.91
C LYS A 386 28.30 1.77 -39.05
N GLU A 387 28.98 1.47 -37.96
CA GLU A 387 30.38 1.02 -37.93
C GLU A 387 30.49 -0.50 -38.15
#